data_c1c2cbed6c1114c6561ee2507aaf446d
#
_entry.id   c1c2cbed6c1114c6561ee2507aaf446d
#
_cell.length_a   1.000
_cell.length_b   1.000
_cell.length_c   1.000
_cell.angle_alpha   90.00
_cell.angle_beta   90.00
_cell.angle_gamma   90.00
#
_symmetry.space_group_name_H-M   'P 1'
#
loop_
_entity.id
_entity.type
_entity.pdbx_description
1 polymer ?
#
loop_
_entity_poly.entity_id
_entity_poly.type
_entity_poly.pdbx_seq_one_letter_code
_entity_poly.pdbx_strand_id
1 'polypeptide(L)'
;MIEFDLLRTGAARPAAGADDLRRDLELDKIVAAASGGDELVAEVWREVLLLADASPDSISYRQDAVRDALRNRDAVLRLYKIANETVDAVQRRVFLFRPHDPVLVVHEAVNGLEVMVASLRDVLAVLKSAAFSSEAFRQMSKSVLDNINDEFLASAQQLVKILRFENGVQFSVKIGELNILENPVLLVPRKGGNNILSKMLRRDEYVYRLDPRDEAGAYILDDIRKWVLAKAASTVFKAFNHLNSFFEYLRRQLAFYVGAINLSGYFEKLGLPAAYPRLSKGALKFSNMYCLSLSISTGSRPVPYDLDVEVEGGFAVVVTGANRGGKTTFLKAVGQSLVLARAGLFVPADEFTLPSTGEVYTHFPRQEDKTLSYGKFEEEVKRFSAIVEGLRRGDYVLMDESFSSTNQVEASVVAEEVVAALVDSGVYVFYVTFLQDFLNRFLDRYREKAVLLVPEVRQDGTRTFRLVRGKPTPGYAIDIWKKYMAT
;
A
#
# COMPACT_ATOMS: atom_id res chain seq x y z
N MET A 1 20.83 -9.94 -7.91
CA MET A 1 19.84 -9.46 -6.91
C MET A 1 18.51 -10.09 -7.28
N ILE A 2 17.74 -10.56 -6.31
CA ILE A 2 16.40 -11.13 -6.59
C ILE A 2 15.51 -9.92 -6.86
N GLU A 3 15.05 -9.78 -8.10
CA GLU A 3 14.23 -8.65 -8.54
C GLU A 3 12.83 -9.13 -8.90
N PHE A 4 11.84 -8.55 -8.26
CA PHE A 4 10.42 -8.67 -8.58
C PHE A 4 9.70 -7.42 -8.06
N ASP A 5 8.59 -7.06 -8.68
CA ASP A 5 7.75 -5.96 -8.23
C ASP A 5 6.28 -6.40 -8.34
N LEU A 6 5.67 -6.74 -7.19
CA LEU A 6 4.28 -7.18 -7.16
C LEU A 6 3.30 -6.03 -7.34
N LEU A 7 3.71 -4.80 -7.07
CA LEU A 7 2.83 -3.63 -7.03
C LEU A 7 2.91 -2.75 -8.28
N ARG A 8 4.03 -2.79 -9.00
CA ARG A 8 4.33 -1.89 -10.12
C ARG A 8 4.02 -0.42 -9.80
N THR A 9 4.51 -0.01 -8.62
CA THR A 9 4.29 1.38 -8.18
C THR A 9 5.24 2.37 -8.85
N GLY A 10 6.32 1.90 -9.47
CA GLY A 10 7.31 2.73 -10.16
C GLY A 10 7.90 3.83 -9.26
N ALA A 11 8.17 4.99 -9.83
CA ALA A 11 8.54 6.22 -9.09
C ALA A 11 7.26 6.89 -8.55
N ALA A 12 6.49 6.15 -7.74
CA ALA A 12 5.20 6.57 -7.26
C ALA A 12 5.30 7.84 -6.40
N ARG A 13 4.50 8.83 -6.75
CA ARG A 13 4.31 10.03 -5.94
C ARG A 13 2.89 10.04 -5.35
N PRO A 14 2.70 10.64 -4.17
CA PRO A 14 1.37 10.85 -3.63
C PRO A 14 0.50 11.71 -4.58
N ALA A 15 -0.80 11.43 -4.61
CA ALA A 15 -1.76 12.26 -5.32
C ALA A 15 -1.78 13.69 -4.76
N ALA A 16 -2.01 14.67 -5.61
CA ALA A 16 -2.22 16.02 -5.16
C ALA A 16 -3.48 16.07 -4.28
N GLY A 17 -3.40 16.70 -3.09
CA GLY A 17 -4.52 16.70 -2.14
C GLY A 17 -4.76 15.36 -1.42
N ALA A 18 -3.75 14.51 -1.31
CA ALA A 18 -3.85 13.19 -0.65
C ALA A 18 -4.45 13.24 0.76
N ASP A 19 -4.13 14.26 1.56
CA ASP A 19 -4.67 14.44 2.91
C ASP A 19 -6.17 14.76 2.89
N ASP A 20 -6.61 15.61 1.94
CA ASP A 20 -8.02 15.93 1.76
C ASP A 20 -8.78 14.67 1.31
N LEU A 21 -8.26 13.97 0.31
CA LEU A 21 -8.83 12.72 -0.19
C LEU A 21 -8.99 11.67 0.93
N ARG A 22 -7.94 11.48 1.75
CA ARG A 22 -7.95 10.56 2.88
C ARG A 22 -9.02 10.90 3.91
N ARG A 23 -9.11 12.18 4.30
CA ARG A 23 -10.05 12.67 5.30
C ARG A 23 -11.49 12.64 4.78
N ASP A 24 -11.74 13.24 3.60
CA ASP A 24 -13.07 13.45 3.03
C ASP A 24 -13.74 12.11 2.68
N LEU A 25 -12.97 11.14 2.21
CA LEU A 25 -13.44 9.79 1.90
C LEU A 25 -13.34 8.80 3.07
N GLU A 26 -12.87 9.24 4.23
CA GLU A 26 -12.70 8.38 5.42
C GLU A 26 -11.85 7.12 5.13
N LEU A 27 -10.78 7.25 4.34
CA LEU A 27 -9.97 6.11 3.90
C LEU A 27 -9.30 5.37 5.06
N ASP A 28 -9.03 6.04 6.18
CA ASP A 28 -8.45 5.41 7.36
C ASP A 28 -9.30 4.27 7.93
N LYS A 29 -10.63 4.35 7.79
CA LYS A 29 -11.52 3.25 8.20
C LYS A 29 -11.32 2.01 7.32
N ILE A 30 -11.14 2.23 6.01
CA ILE A 30 -10.88 1.15 5.05
C ILE A 30 -9.50 0.53 5.31
N VAL A 31 -8.49 1.38 5.52
CA VAL A 31 -7.13 0.94 5.87
C VAL A 31 -7.13 0.13 7.18
N ALA A 32 -7.86 0.58 8.20
CA ALA A 32 -7.97 -0.14 9.47
C ALA A 32 -8.62 -1.52 9.30
N ALA A 33 -9.68 -1.63 8.50
CA ALA A 33 -10.33 -2.91 8.19
C ALA A 33 -9.40 -3.85 7.40
N ALA A 34 -8.65 -3.32 6.42
CA ALA A 34 -7.71 -4.07 5.62
C ALA A 34 -6.48 -4.50 6.42
N SER A 35 -5.96 -3.64 7.29
CA SER A 35 -4.76 -3.96 8.06
C SER A 35 -4.99 -5.03 9.13
N GLY A 36 -6.19 -5.13 9.66
CA GLY A 36 -6.47 -6.04 10.77
C GLY A 36 -5.59 -5.78 12.01
N GLY A 37 -5.05 -4.56 12.15
CA GLY A 37 -4.16 -4.14 13.22
C GLY A 37 -2.66 -4.26 12.91
N ASP A 38 -2.28 -4.71 11.72
CA ASP A 38 -0.89 -4.75 11.27
C ASP A 38 -0.47 -3.38 10.72
N GLU A 39 0.55 -2.76 11.37
CA GLU A 39 1.00 -1.40 11.02
C GLU A 39 1.65 -1.33 9.64
N LEU A 40 2.42 -2.35 9.24
CA LEU A 40 3.06 -2.39 7.92
C LEU A 40 2.00 -2.50 6.82
N VAL A 41 0.99 -3.33 7.01
CA VAL A 41 -0.15 -3.43 6.09
C VAL A 41 -0.86 -2.08 5.98
N ALA A 42 -1.10 -1.40 7.12
CA ALA A 42 -1.73 -0.08 7.13
C ALA A 42 -0.89 0.98 6.39
N GLU A 43 0.43 0.98 6.59
CA GLU A 43 1.36 1.89 5.91
C GLU A 43 1.33 1.69 4.39
N VAL A 44 1.53 0.45 3.93
CA VAL A 44 1.55 0.11 2.50
C VAL A 44 0.21 0.41 1.83
N TRP A 45 -0.91 0.15 2.53
CA TRP A 45 -2.23 0.47 2.00
C TRP A 45 -2.44 1.98 1.82
N ARG A 46 -2.04 2.81 2.81
CA ARG A 46 -2.11 4.28 2.66
C ARG A 46 -1.32 4.76 1.46
N GLU A 47 -0.11 4.23 1.28
CA GLU A 47 0.71 4.58 0.12
C GLU A 47 0.05 4.20 -1.21
N VAL A 48 -0.39 2.95 -1.36
CA VAL A 48 -0.93 2.46 -2.63
C VAL A 48 -2.28 3.10 -2.97
N LEU A 49 -3.16 3.34 -1.99
CA LEU A 49 -4.44 4.01 -2.20
C LEU A 49 -4.28 5.48 -2.63
N LEU A 50 -3.22 6.13 -2.22
CA LEU A 50 -2.98 7.57 -2.48
C LEU A 50 -1.96 7.81 -3.61
N LEU A 51 -1.71 6.83 -4.48
CA LEU A 51 -0.84 7.00 -5.65
C LEU A 51 -1.47 7.90 -6.70
N ALA A 52 -0.69 8.88 -7.20
CA ALA A 52 -1.08 9.76 -8.28
C ALA A 52 -1.22 9.00 -9.61
N ASP A 53 -0.20 8.23 -9.97
CA ASP A 53 -0.14 7.55 -11.25
C ASP A 53 -0.74 6.13 -11.16
N ALA A 54 -1.83 5.91 -11.88
CA ALA A 54 -2.50 4.62 -12.01
C ALA A 54 -2.77 4.33 -13.49
N SER A 55 -1.74 3.83 -14.19
CA SER A 55 -1.93 3.41 -15.59
C SER A 55 -2.86 2.20 -15.69
N PRO A 56 -3.64 2.06 -16.77
CA PRO A 56 -4.50 0.90 -16.99
C PRO A 56 -3.77 -0.43 -16.86
N ASP A 57 -2.53 -0.50 -17.35
CA ASP A 57 -1.70 -1.71 -17.28
C ASP A 57 -1.29 -2.04 -15.84
N SER A 58 -0.90 -1.03 -15.05
CA SER A 58 -0.55 -1.22 -13.64
C SER A 58 -1.77 -1.62 -12.79
N ILE A 59 -2.94 -1.07 -13.09
CA ILE A 59 -4.19 -1.45 -12.44
C ILE A 59 -4.54 -2.90 -12.77
N SER A 60 -4.52 -3.29 -14.05
CA SER A 60 -4.82 -4.66 -14.49
C SER A 60 -3.85 -5.67 -13.86
N TYR A 61 -2.56 -5.33 -13.85
CA TYR A 61 -1.53 -6.16 -13.23
C TYR A 61 -1.80 -6.41 -11.74
N ARG A 62 -2.12 -5.35 -10.98
CA ARG A 62 -2.48 -5.48 -9.57
C ARG A 62 -3.79 -6.23 -9.36
N GLN A 63 -4.81 -6.00 -10.20
CA GLN A 63 -6.08 -6.74 -10.13
C GLN A 63 -5.87 -8.24 -10.30
N ASP A 64 -5.06 -8.65 -11.26
CA ASP A 64 -4.77 -10.06 -11.51
C ASP A 64 -3.99 -10.67 -10.34
N ALA A 65 -3.04 -9.92 -9.78
CA ALA A 65 -2.32 -10.35 -8.58
C ALA A 65 -3.24 -10.43 -7.34
N VAL A 66 -4.19 -9.50 -7.16
CA VAL A 66 -5.19 -9.57 -6.08
C VAL A 66 -6.09 -10.79 -6.23
N ARG A 67 -6.58 -11.08 -7.45
CA ARG A 67 -7.37 -12.31 -7.71
C ARG A 67 -6.59 -13.57 -7.38
N ASP A 68 -5.33 -13.59 -7.76
CA ASP A 68 -4.43 -14.71 -7.51
C ASP A 68 -4.14 -14.88 -6.01
N ALA A 69 -3.86 -13.79 -5.30
CA ALA A 69 -3.68 -13.79 -3.85
C ALA A 69 -4.92 -14.32 -3.10
N LEU A 70 -6.12 -13.93 -3.55
CA LEU A 70 -7.37 -14.44 -2.97
C LEU A 70 -7.60 -15.92 -3.22
N ARG A 71 -7.13 -16.47 -4.35
CA ARG A 71 -7.16 -17.92 -4.64
C ARG A 71 -6.12 -18.69 -3.86
N ASN A 72 -4.98 -18.08 -3.56
CA ASN A 72 -3.84 -18.66 -2.86
C ASN A 72 -3.65 -18.04 -1.47
N ARG A 73 -4.75 -17.76 -0.75
CA ARG A 73 -4.74 -17.03 0.55
C ARG A 73 -3.71 -17.60 1.52
N ASP A 74 -3.70 -18.90 1.71
CA ASP A 74 -2.82 -19.57 2.68
C ASP A 74 -1.35 -19.40 2.33
N ALA A 75 -1.00 -19.49 1.04
CA ALA A 75 0.37 -19.31 0.58
C ALA A 75 0.86 -17.87 0.80
N VAL A 76 0.03 -16.88 0.45
CA VAL A 76 0.35 -15.45 0.62
C VAL A 76 0.50 -15.11 2.11
N LEU A 77 -0.44 -15.51 2.95
CA LEU A 77 -0.40 -15.27 4.40
C LEU A 77 0.81 -15.96 5.04
N ARG A 78 1.15 -17.18 4.60
CA ARG A 78 2.30 -17.90 5.09
C ARG A 78 3.62 -17.25 4.68
N LEU A 79 3.77 -16.81 3.43
CA LEU A 79 4.94 -16.06 2.96
C LEU A 79 5.13 -14.76 3.76
N TYR A 80 4.05 -14.02 3.95
CA TYR A 80 4.07 -12.79 4.74
C TYR A 80 4.49 -13.06 6.18
N LYS A 81 3.92 -14.07 6.81
CA LYS A 81 4.26 -14.49 8.17
C LYS A 81 5.74 -14.87 8.30
N ILE A 82 6.26 -15.69 7.38
CA ILE A 82 7.68 -16.07 7.38
C ILE A 82 8.57 -14.82 7.27
N ALA A 83 8.25 -13.91 6.35
CA ALA A 83 9.04 -12.69 6.17
C ALA A 83 9.00 -11.79 7.41
N ASN A 84 7.84 -11.61 8.02
CA ASN A 84 7.66 -10.80 9.23
C ASN A 84 8.42 -11.40 10.43
N GLU A 85 8.21 -12.69 10.72
CA GLU A 85 8.89 -13.39 11.82
C GLU A 85 10.40 -13.38 11.64
N THR A 86 10.89 -13.46 10.38
CA THR A 86 12.31 -13.40 10.08
C THR A 86 12.90 -12.05 10.40
N VAL A 87 12.28 -10.96 9.92
CA VAL A 87 12.75 -9.60 10.19
C VAL A 87 12.71 -9.30 11.69
N ASP A 88 11.63 -9.65 12.37
CA ASP A 88 11.49 -9.47 13.81
C ASP A 88 12.54 -10.28 14.61
N ALA A 89 12.83 -11.51 14.18
CA ALA A 89 13.84 -12.35 14.83
C ALA A 89 15.25 -11.79 14.62
N VAL A 90 15.53 -11.24 13.44
CA VAL A 90 16.79 -10.56 13.13
C VAL A 90 16.93 -9.31 13.99
N GLN A 91 15.91 -8.45 14.03
CA GLN A 91 15.93 -7.22 14.84
C GLN A 91 16.14 -7.49 16.34
N ARG A 92 15.59 -8.57 16.88
CA ARG A 92 15.76 -8.95 18.29
C ARG A 92 17.12 -9.56 18.61
N ARG A 93 17.77 -10.22 17.63
CA ARG A 93 19.03 -10.95 17.86
C ARG A 93 20.27 -10.17 17.45
N VAL A 94 20.13 -9.17 16.61
CA VAL A 94 21.25 -8.43 16.01
C VAL A 94 21.28 -7.00 16.57
N PHE A 95 22.16 -6.76 17.53
CA PHE A 95 22.37 -5.44 18.13
C PHE A 95 23.40 -4.64 17.34
N LEU A 96 23.12 -4.27 16.08
CA LEU A 96 24.02 -3.53 15.20
C LEU A 96 24.20 -2.05 15.61
N PHE A 97 24.35 -1.77 16.91
CA PHE A 97 24.69 -0.43 17.38
C PHE A 97 26.21 -0.18 17.27
N ARG A 98 26.66 0.30 16.09
CA ARG A 98 28.01 0.79 15.80
C ARG A 98 29.12 -0.17 16.26
N PRO A 99 29.22 -1.39 15.73
CA PRO A 99 30.31 -2.27 16.11
C PRO A 99 31.59 -1.77 15.45
N HIS A 100 32.50 -1.22 16.25
CA HIS A 100 33.87 -0.97 15.84
C HIS A 100 34.70 -2.25 15.90
N ASP A 101 34.18 -3.31 16.51
CA ASP A 101 34.87 -4.59 16.66
C ASP A 101 34.45 -5.57 15.54
N PRO A 102 35.38 -5.95 14.63
CA PRO A 102 35.12 -6.88 13.55
C PRO A 102 34.62 -8.26 14.02
N VAL A 103 35.01 -8.69 15.22
CA VAL A 103 34.60 -9.98 15.80
C VAL A 103 33.10 -9.96 16.10
N LEU A 104 32.63 -8.88 16.73
CA LEU A 104 31.21 -8.69 17.03
C LEU A 104 30.40 -8.56 15.75
N VAL A 105 30.88 -7.80 14.75
CA VAL A 105 30.19 -7.67 13.46
C VAL A 105 29.97 -9.00 12.80
N VAL A 106 31.00 -9.86 12.76
CA VAL A 106 30.87 -11.19 12.17
C VAL A 106 29.89 -12.05 12.97
N HIS A 107 30.00 -12.05 14.29
CA HIS A 107 29.12 -12.84 15.15
C HIS A 107 27.65 -12.48 14.99
N GLU A 108 27.34 -11.19 15.07
CA GLU A 108 25.96 -10.66 14.92
C GLU A 108 25.40 -10.95 13.51
N ALA A 109 26.18 -10.67 12.46
CA ALA A 109 25.77 -10.93 11.10
C ALA A 109 25.55 -12.44 10.84
N VAL A 110 26.39 -13.31 11.39
CA VAL A 110 26.22 -14.77 11.27
C VAL A 110 24.97 -15.27 11.99
N ASN A 111 24.66 -14.73 13.18
CA ASN A 111 23.43 -15.05 13.88
C ASN A 111 22.17 -14.65 13.07
N GLY A 112 22.20 -13.48 12.43
CA GLY A 112 21.13 -13.05 11.55
C GLY A 112 21.02 -13.89 10.26
N LEU A 113 22.17 -14.19 9.63
CA LEU A 113 22.23 -15.05 8.43
C LEU A 113 21.65 -16.44 8.69
N GLU A 114 21.91 -17.03 9.85
CA GLU A 114 21.37 -18.33 10.21
C GLU A 114 19.84 -18.34 10.22
N VAL A 115 19.24 -17.33 10.86
CA VAL A 115 17.77 -17.18 10.87
C VAL A 115 17.24 -17.03 9.44
N MET A 116 17.84 -16.13 8.66
CA MET A 116 17.38 -15.86 7.30
C MET A 116 17.54 -17.06 6.36
N VAL A 117 18.66 -17.80 6.44
CA VAL A 117 18.87 -19.02 5.63
C VAL A 117 17.87 -20.13 5.99
N ALA A 118 17.49 -20.25 7.27
CA ALA A 118 16.45 -21.19 7.67
C ALA A 118 15.08 -20.76 7.08
N SER A 119 14.73 -19.48 7.20
CA SER A 119 13.47 -18.93 6.65
C SER A 119 13.39 -19.00 5.12
N LEU A 120 14.51 -18.88 4.40
CA LEU A 120 14.52 -19.08 2.94
C LEU A 120 14.06 -20.49 2.53
N ARG A 121 14.39 -21.51 3.31
CA ARG A 121 13.90 -22.87 3.04
C ARG A 121 12.39 -22.95 3.12
N ASP A 122 11.80 -22.27 4.13
CA ASP A 122 10.34 -22.24 4.29
C ASP A 122 9.66 -21.46 3.17
N VAL A 123 10.26 -20.32 2.73
CA VAL A 123 9.80 -19.56 1.55
C VAL A 123 9.80 -20.45 0.31
N LEU A 124 10.89 -21.18 0.05
CA LEU A 124 10.96 -22.07 -1.12
C LEU A 124 9.92 -23.20 -1.05
N ALA A 125 9.68 -23.76 0.14
CA ALA A 125 8.66 -24.79 0.30
C ALA A 125 7.26 -24.28 -0.05
N VAL A 126 6.91 -23.06 0.37
CA VAL A 126 5.64 -22.43 0.01
C VAL A 126 5.56 -22.14 -1.49
N LEU A 127 6.62 -21.57 -2.09
CA LEU A 127 6.62 -21.23 -3.51
C LEU A 127 6.55 -22.47 -4.42
N LYS A 128 7.19 -23.57 -4.03
CA LYS A 128 7.12 -24.85 -4.76
C LYS A 128 5.71 -25.50 -4.70
N SER A 129 4.92 -25.21 -3.65
CA SER A 129 3.58 -25.78 -3.46
C SER A 129 2.45 -24.89 -3.94
N ALA A 130 2.68 -23.59 -4.08
CA ALA A 130 1.67 -22.62 -4.48
C ALA A 130 1.39 -22.66 -5.99
N ALA A 131 0.09 -22.53 -6.36
CA ALA A 131 -0.35 -22.52 -7.75
C ALA A 131 -0.61 -21.10 -8.25
N PHE A 132 0.42 -20.24 -8.20
CA PHE A 132 0.29 -18.87 -8.66
C PHE A 132 0.10 -18.76 -10.18
N SER A 133 -0.87 -17.96 -10.59
CA SER A 133 -1.29 -17.81 -11.99
C SER A 133 -1.03 -16.42 -12.57
N SER A 134 -1.05 -15.36 -11.74
CA SER A 134 -0.79 -13.99 -12.17
C SER A 134 0.66 -13.78 -12.59
N GLU A 135 0.88 -12.82 -13.49
CA GLU A 135 2.25 -12.44 -13.90
C GLU A 135 3.10 -12.02 -12.71
N ALA A 136 2.55 -11.21 -11.80
CA ALA A 136 3.23 -10.73 -10.60
C ALA A 136 3.80 -11.85 -9.74
N PHE A 137 2.95 -12.75 -9.28
CA PHE A 137 3.37 -13.86 -8.41
C PHE A 137 4.22 -14.91 -9.14
N ARG A 138 4.00 -15.14 -10.44
CA ARG A 138 4.87 -16.01 -11.24
C ARG A 138 6.27 -15.45 -11.39
N GLN A 139 6.40 -14.13 -11.67
CA GLN A 139 7.71 -13.48 -11.75
C GLN A 139 8.43 -13.52 -10.40
N MET A 140 7.75 -13.23 -9.30
CA MET A 140 8.30 -13.36 -7.96
C MET A 140 8.78 -14.80 -7.69
N SER A 141 7.93 -15.81 -7.92
CA SER A 141 8.26 -17.21 -7.68
C SER A 141 9.45 -17.63 -8.51
N LYS A 142 9.45 -17.29 -9.81
CA LYS A 142 10.56 -17.60 -10.70
C LYS A 142 11.85 -16.94 -10.26
N SER A 143 11.80 -15.62 -9.97
CA SER A 143 13.01 -14.89 -9.53
C SER A 143 13.60 -15.47 -8.25
N VAL A 144 12.77 -15.89 -7.30
CA VAL A 144 13.24 -16.49 -6.05
C VAL A 144 13.79 -17.91 -6.31
N LEU A 145 13.06 -18.77 -7.03
CA LEU A 145 13.45 -20.17 -7.26
C LEU A 145 14.70 -20.31 -8.13
N ASP A 146 14.89 -19.40 -9.11
CA ASP A 146 16.06 -19.40 -9.99
C ASP A 146 17.34 -18.95 -9.25
N ASN A 147 17.23 -18.07 -8.26
CA ASN A 147 18.36 -17.53 -7.52
C ASN A 147 18.65 -18.28 -6.21
N ILE A 148 17.64 -18.90 -5.60
CA ILE A 148 17.76 -19.62 -4.34
C ILE A 148 17.33 -21.07 -4.56
N ASN A 149 18.30 -21.92 -4.87
CA ASN A 149 18.10 -23.36 -5.02
C ASN A 149 18.61 -24.14 -3.80
N ASP A 150 18.41 -25.46 -3.79
CA ASP A 150 18.82 -26.32 -2.69
C ASP A 150 20.35 -26.37 -2.53
N GLU A 151 21.14 -26.19 -3.61
CA GLU A 151 22.59 -26.10 -3.59
C GLU A 151 23.06 -24.80 -2.91
N PHE A 152 22.44 -23.69 -3.25
CA PHE A 152 22.68 -22.41 -2.58
C PHE A 152 22.42 -22.50 -1.08
N LEU A 153 21.27 -23.08 -0.68
CA LEU A 153 20.93 -23.24 0.74
C LEU A 153 21.93 -24.11 1.49
N ALA A 154 22.35 -25.24 0.89
CA ALA A 154 23.37 -26.12 1.48
C ALA A 154 24.70 -25.39 1.66
N SER A 155 25.14 -24.65 0.64
CA SER A 155 26.36 -23.84 0.67
C SER A 155 26.29 -22.73 1.71
N ALA A 156 25.18 -21.99 1.77
CA ALA A 156 24.96 -20.93 2.73
C ALA A 156 24.98 -21.48 4.18
N GLN A 157 24.32 -22.60 4.44
CA GLN A 157 24.36 -23.25 5.76
C GLN A 157 25.75 -23.72 6.16
N GLN A 158 26.52 -24.28 5.22
CA GLN A 158 27.89 -24.68 5.49
C GLN A 158 28.74 -23.44 5.81
N LEU A 159 28.58 -22.35 5.07
CA LEU A 159 29.29 -21.10 5.31
C LEU A 159 28.97 -20.52 6.69
N VAL A 160 27.69 -20.45 7.07
CA VAL A 160 27.25 -20.01 8.40
C VAL A 160 27.91 -20.83 9.51
N LYS A 161 27.95 -22.16 9.37
CA LYS A 161 28.65 -23.06 10.34
C LYS A 161 30.15 -22.76 10.45
N ILE A 162 30.82 -22.50 9.34
CA ILE A 162 32.25 -22.16 9.31
C ILE A 162 32.48 -20.83 10.01
N LEU A 163 31.64 -19.83 9.73
CA LEU A 163 31.76 -18.46 10.26
C LEU A 163 31.38 -18.34 11.75
N ARG A 164 30.80 -19.37 12.37
CA ARG A 164 30.60 -19.45 13.82
C ARG A 164 31.90 -19.62 14.59
N PHE A 165 32.94 -20.12 13.92
CA PHE A 165 34.27 -20.35 14.51
C PHE A 165 34.23 -21.19 15.79
N GLU A 166 33.32 -22.16 15.92
CA GLU A 166 33.18 -23.04 17.10
C GLU A 166 34.49 -23.77 17.45
N ASN A 167 35.33 -24.06 16.44
CA ASN A 167 36.63 -24.69 16.60
C ASN A 167 37.81 -23.71 16.48
N GLY A 168 37.55 -22.41 16.72
CA GLY A 168 38.55 -21.35 16.56
C GLY A 168 38.69 -20.83 15.13
N VAL A 169 39.47 -19.77 14.97
CA VAL A 169 39.73 -19.11 13.70
C VAL A 169 41.02 -19.70 13.09
N GLN A 170 40.91 -20.26 11.87
CA GLN A 170 42.09 -20.71 11.11
C GLN A 170 42.41 -19.66 10.02
N PHE A 171 43.66 -19.26 9.95
CA PHE A 171 44.11 -18.33 8.95
C PHE A 171 45.57 -18.59 8.53
N SER A 172 45.92 -18.14 7.33
CA SER A 172 47.30 -18.06 6.88
C SER A 172 47.72 -16.61 6.76
N VAL A 173 49.00 -16.36 7.06
CA VAL A 173 49.66 -15.05 6.88
C VAL A 173 50.95 -15.23 6.14
N LYS A 174 51.36 -14.24 5.39
CA LYS A 174 52.71 -14.16 4.84
C LYS A 174 53.60 -13.39 5.85
N ILE A 175 54.82 -13.83 5.98
CA ILE A 175 55.86 -13.08 6.69
C ILE A 175 56.50 -12.20 5.64
N GLY A 176 56.30 -10.89 5.75
CA GLY A 176 56.89 -9.88 4.88
C GLY A 176 58.25 -9.40 5.36
N GLU A 177 58.70 -8.26 4.86
CA GLU A 177 59.93 -7.61 5.31
C GLU A 177 59.86 -7.26 6.80
N LEU A 178 60.97 -7.31 7.48
CA LEU A 178 61.07 -7.04 8.93
C LEU A 178 60.24 -7.96 9.83
N ASN A 179 59.90 -9.18 9.35
CA ASN A 179 59.02 -10.16 10.05
C ASN A 179 57.62 -9.63 10.36
N ILE A 180 57.12 -8.65 9.60
CA ILE A 180 55.77 -8.15 9.73
C ILE A 180 54.80 -9.16 9.07
N LEU A 181 53.68 -9.49 9.76
CA LEU A 181 52.64 -10.33 9.23
C LEU A 181 51.84 -9.57 8.17
N GLU A 182 51.75 -10.17 6.95
CA GLU A 182 51.05 -9.55 5.82
C GLU A 182 49.98 -10.48 5.23
N ASN A 183 49.00 -9.90 4.57
CA ASN A 183 47.99 -10.58 3.76
C ASN A 183 47.30 -11.74 4.48
N PRO A 184 46.54 -11.51 5.56
CA PRO A 184 45.79 -12.55 6.25
C PRO A 184 44.72 -13.11 5.32
N VAL A 185 44.65 -14.44 5.24
CA VAL A 185 43.62 -15.18 4.50
C VAL A 185 42.94 -16.13 5.47
N LEU A 186 41.62 -15.94 5.64
CA LEU A 186 40.82 -16.83 6.44
C LEU A 186 40.72 -18.20 5.74
N LEU A 187 41.03 -19.27 6.45
CA LEU A 187 40.99 -20.63 5.91
C LEU A 187 39.70 -21.35 6.33
N VAL A 188 39.14 -22.08 5.40
CA VAL A 188 38.04 -23.04 5.71
C VAL A 188 38.68 -24.24 6.40
N PRO A 189 38.25 -24.61 7.63
CA PRO A 189 38.75 -25.76 8.31
C PRO A 189 38.55 -27.03 7.45
N ARG A 190 39.62 -27.67 7.04
CA ARG A 190 39.51 -28.98 6.37
C ARG A 190 38.95 -29.98 7.37
N LYS A 191 37.85 -30.67 7.05
CA LYS A 191 37.42 -31.85 7.81
C LYS A 191 38.60 -32.83 7.85
N GLY A 192 39.19 -32.97 9.00
CA GLY A 192 40.28 -33.89 9.21
C GLY A 192 39.83 -35.30 8.83
N GLY A 193 40.27 -35.78 7.69
CA GLY A 193 40.17 -37.18 7.38
C GLY A 193 41.00 -37.94 8.44
N ASN A 194 40.36 -38.87 9.12
CA ASN A 194 40.98 -39.76 10.11
C ASN A 194 41.96 -40.76 9.46
N ASN A 195 42.62 -40.37 8.37
CA ASN A 195 43.61 -41.19 7.71
C ASN A 195 44.92 -41.18 8.51
N ILE A 196 45.31 -42.31 8.97
CA ILE A 196 46.56 -42.57 9.70
C ILE A 196 47.78 -41.97 8.94
N LEU A 197 47.74 -41.95 7.61
CA LEU A 197 48.75 -41.30 6.73
C LEU A 197 48.81 -39.77 6.90
N SER A 198 47.69 -39.08 7.17
CA SER A 198 47.65 -37.64 7.40
C SER A 198 48.24 -37.26 8.77
N LYS A 199 48.19 -38.15 9.75
CA LYS A 199 48.88 -37.98 11.05
C LYS A 199 50.38 -38.15 10.96
N MET A 200 50.89 -38.99 10.04
CA MET A 200 52.32 -39.17 9.83
C MET A 200 53.00 -38.04 9.02
N LEU A 201 52.24 -37.29 8.27
CA LEU A 201 52.72 -36.16 7.45
C LEU A 201 52.56 -34.79 8.11
N ARG A 202 52.01 -34.73 9.33
CA ARG A 202 51.94 -33.49 10.10
C ARG A 202 53.34 -33.13 10.61
N ARG A 203 54.06 -32.28 9.90
CA ARG A 203 55.22 -31.55 10.42
C ARG A 203 54.75 -30.70 11.60
N ASP A 204 55.47 -30.83 12.71
CA ASP A 204 55.45 -30.12 13.97
C ASP A 204 54.38 -29.06 14.15
N GLU A 205 53.25 -29.44 14.76
CA GLU A 205 52.25 -28.47 15.27
C GLU A 205 52.87 -27.86 16.56
N TYR A 206 53.27 -26.62 16.51
CA TYR A 206 53.65 -25.87 17.71
C TYR A 206 52.35 -25.37 18.39
N VAL A 207 52.08 -25.89 19.59
CA VAL A 207 50.96 -25.47 20.42
C VAL A 207 51.45 -24.49 21.48
N TYR A 208 51.11 -23.23 21.35
CA TYR A 208 51.32 -22.25 22.41
C TYR A 208 50.07 -22.14 23.27
N ARG A 209 50.28 -22.25 24.61
CA ARG A 209 49.25 -21.99 25.58
C ARG A 209 49.59 -20.69 26.30
N LEU A 210 48.66 -19.73 26.23
CA LEU A 210 48.77 -18.51 27.03
C LEU A 210 48.49 -18.84 28.50
N ASP A 211 49.30 -18.30 29.38
CA ASP A 211 49.01 -18.30 30.82
C ASP A 211 47.73 -17.43 31.05
N PRO A 212 46.78 -17.86 31.90
CA PRO A 212 45.62 -17.08 32.20
C PRO A 212 45.87 -15.67 32.75
N ARG A 213 47.11 -15.41 33.23
CA ARG A 213 47.58 -14.11 33.75
C ARG A 213 48.38 -13.30 32.72
N ASP A 214 48.59 -13.82 31.52
CA ASP A 214 49.31 -13.12 30.44
C ASP A 214 48.35 -12.18 29.67
N GLU A 215 48.08 -11.02 30.25
CA GLU A 215 47.20 -9.99 29.61
C GLU A 215 47.83 -9.48 28.31
N ALA A 216 49.15 -9.34 28.20
CA ALA A 216 49.82 -8.84 27.01
C ALA A 216 49.69 -9.80 25.83
N GLY A 217 49.90 -11.11 26.07
CA GLY A 217 49.66 -12.16 25.07
C GLY A 217 48.23 -12.27 24.62
N ALA A 218 47.25 -12.09 25.53
CA ALA A 218 45.84 -12.06 25.22
C ALA A 218 45.50 -10.87 24.30
N TYR A 219 46.03 -9.69 24.56
CA TYR A 219 45.87 -8.50 23.71
C TYR A 219 46.38 -8.71 22.29
N ILE A 220 47.59 -9.27 22.14
CA ILE A 220 48.21 -9.54 20.83
C ILE A 220 47.37 -10.53 20.03
N LEU A 221 46.88 -11.59 20.67
CA LEU A 221 46.01 -12.59 20.01
C LEU A 221 44.67 -11.95 19.57
N ASP A 222 44.10 -11.08 20.38
CA ASP A 222 42.86 -10.41 20.06
C ASP A 222 43.04 -9.44 18.89
N ASP A 223 44.13 -8.70 18.84
CA ASP A 223 44.48 -7.82 17.72
C ASP A 223 44.70 -8.58 16.42
N ILE A 224 45.42 -9.71 16.45
CA ILE A 224 45.56 -10.59 15.27
C ILE A 224 44.22 -11.12 14.81
N ARG A 225 43.36 -11.55 15.73
CA ARG A 225 42.01 -12.04 15.44
C ARG A 225 41.17 -10.94 14.80
N LYS A 226 41.16 -9.73 15.38
CA LYS A 226 40.45 -8.56 14.83
C LYS A 226 40.92 -8.23 13.43
N TRP A 227 42.24 -8.19 13.20
CA TRP A 227 42.81 -7.91 11.90
C TRP A 227 42.44 -8.94 10.83
N VAL A 228 42.47 -10.24 11.13
CA VAL A 228 42.06 -11.33 10.23
C VAL A 228 40.56 -11.24 9.91
N LEU A 229 39.74 -10.99 10.93
CA LEU A 229 38.27 -10.96 10.77
C LEU A 229 37.76 -9.67 10.14
N ALA A 230 38.51 -8.54 10.23
CA ALA A 230 38.12 -7.28 9.63
C ALA A 230 37.79 -7.39 8.12
N LYS A 231 38.59 -8.17 7.40
CA LYS A 231 38.43 -8.39 5.97
C LYS A 231 37.18 -9.25 5.68
N ALA A 232 36.90 -10.26 6.51
CA ALA A 232 35.71 -11.12 6.42
C ALA A 232 34.45 -10.38 6.87
N ALA A 233 34.53 -9.56 7.90
CA ALA A 233 33.41 -8.81 8.47
C ALA A 233 32.64 -8.00 7.42
N SER A 234 33.36 -7.26 6.57
CA SER A 234 32.73 -6.46 5.50
C SER A 234 31.91 -7.32 4.52
N THR A 235 32.45 -8.48 4.13
CA THR A 235 31.78 -9.40 3.18
C THR A 235 30.56 -10.07 3.81
N VAL A 236 30.71 -10.56 5.04
CA VAL A 236 29.62 -11.19 5.80
C VAL A 236 28.49 -10.20 6.07
N PHE A 237 28.84 -8.98 6.44
CA PHE A 237 27.87 -7.91 6.67
C PHE A 237 27.11 -7.50 5.39
N LYS A 238 27.80 -7.44 4.24
CA LYS A 238 27.12 -7.24 2.94
C LYS A 238 26.13 -8.35 2.63
N ALA A 239 26.49 -9.61 2.84
CA ALA A 239 25.60 -10.74 2.64
C ALA A 239 24.39 -10.69 3.59
N PHE A 240 24.62 -10.35 4.85
CA PHE A 240 23.55 -10.10 5.83
C PHE A 240 22.60 -9.00 5.36
N ASN A 241 23.10 -7.84 4.97
CA ASN A 241 22.26 -6.73 4.50
C ASN A 241 21.47 -7.10 3.25
N HIS A 242 22.03 -7.84 2.30
CA HIS A 242 21.32 -8.27 1.10
C HIS A 242 20.15 -9.19 1.43
N LEU A 243 20.33 -10.18 2.32
CA LEU A 243 19.23 -11.05 2.73
C LEU A 243 18.20 -10.34 3.61
N ASN A 244 18.63 -9.47 4.51
CA ASN A 244 17.73 -8.66 5.31
C ASN A 244 16.85 -7.76 4.42
N SER A 245 17.47 -7.05 3.46
CA SER A 245 16.72 -6.23 2.48
C SER A 245 15.75 -7.05 1.63
N PHE A 246 16.09 -8.31 1.30
CA PHE A 246 15.17 -9.20 0.60
C PHE A 246 13.92 -9.50 1.46
N PHE A 247 14.07 -9.86 2.74
CA PHE A 247 12.93 -10.13 3.60
C PHE A 247 12.09 -8.88 3.90
N GLU A 248 12.75 -7.72 4.10
CA GLU A 248 12.08 -6.42 4.26
C GLU A 248 11.25 -6.08 3.00
N TYR A 249 11.83 -6.27 1.82
CA TYR A 249 11.15 -6.03 0.56
C TYR A 249 10.00 -7.01 0.34
N LEU A 250 10.22 -8.30 0.59
CA LEU A 250 9.19 -9.34 0.44
C LEU A 250 7.96 -9.06 1.32
N ARG A 251 8.18 -8.77 2.62
CA ARG A 251 7.06 -8.47 3.53
C ARG A 251 6.30 -7.22 3.09
N ARG A 252 7.00 -6.17 2.63
CA ARG A 252 6.38 -4.94 2.16
C ARG A 252 5.54 -5.16 0.91
N GLN A 253 6.04 -5.92 -0.06
CA GLN A 253 5.32 -6.28 -1.27
C GLN A 253 4.08 -7.14 -0.99
N LEU A 254 4.18 -8.08 -0.06
CA LEU A 254 3.06 -8.95 0.33
C LEU A 254 2.01 -8.25 1.21
N ALA A 255 2.38 -7.22 1.95
CA ALA A 255 1.49 -6.48 2.86
C ALA A 255 0.23 -5.96 2.17
N PHE A 256 0.34 -5.48 0.93
CA PHE A 256 -0.81 -5.04 0.14
C PHE A 256 -1.82 -6.17 -0.09
N TYR A 257 -1.33 -7.35 -0.45
CA TYR A 257 -2.18 -8.52 -0.72
C TYR A 257 -2.77 -9.13 0.55
N VAL A 258 -2.04 -9.07 1.67
CA VAL A 258 -2.60 -9.43 2.98
C VAL A 258 -3.78 -8.53 3.32
N GLY A 259 -3.65 -7.24 3.13
CA GLY A 259 -4.76 -6.31 3.33
C GLY A 259 -5.94 -6.58 2.39
N ALA A 260 -5.70 -6.94 1.13
CA ALA A 260 -6.75 -7.33 0.19
C ALA A 260 -7.48 -8.62 0.65
N ILE A 261 -6.75 -9.61 1.18
CA ILE A 261 -7.33 -10.82 1.77
C ILE A 261 -8.22 -10.48 2.98
N ASN A 262 -7.73 -9.64 3.89
CA ASN A 262 -8.49 -9.20 5.06
C ASN A 262 -9.77 -8.46 4.67
N LEU A 263 -9.65 -7.52 3.71
CA LEU A 263 -10.81 -6.76 3.22
C LEU A 263 -11.83 -7.66 2.51
N SER A 264 -11.38 -8.66 1.75
CA SER A 264 -12.28 -9.67 1.15
C SER A 264 -13.06 -10.42 2.22
N GLY A 265 -12.39 -10.86 3.29
CA GLY A 265 -13.06 -11.50 4.43
C GLY A 265 -14.09 -10.59 5.11
N TYR A 266 -13.82 -9.28 5.14
CA TYR A 266 -14.76 -8.29 5.64
C TYR A 266 -16.01 -8.17 4.76
N PHE A 267 -15.84 -8.15 3.42
CA PHE A 267 -16.95 -8.16 2.47
C PHE A 267 -17.81 -9.42 2.61
N GLU A 268 -17.17 -10.58 2.71
CA GLU A 268 -17.86 -11.87 2.92
C GLU A 268 -18.70 -11.84 4.21
N LYS A 269 -18.14 -11.31 5.30
CA LYS A 269 -18.83 -11.20 6.60
C LYS A 269 -20.07 -10.30 6.55
N LEU A 270 -20.04 -9.21 5.77
CA LEU A 270 -21.15 -8.26 5.64
C LEU A 270 -22.11 -8.59 4.49
N GLY A 271 -21.79 -9.61 3.69
CA GLY A 271 -22.56 -9.93 2.48
C GLY A 271 -22.49 -8.81 1.43
N LEU A 272 -21.38 -8.04 1.38
CA LEU A 272 -21.16 -7.04 0.35
C LEU A 272 -20.69 -7.72 -0.94
N PRO A 273 -21.17 -7.29 -2.11
CA PRO A 273 -20.64 -7.75 -3.38
C PRO A 273 -19.22 -7.21 -3.60
N ALA A 274 -18.44 -7.92 -4.40
CA ALA A 274 -17.07 -7.54 -4.75
C ALA A 274 -16.91 -7.59 -6.28
N ALA A 275 -16.96 -6.43 -6.93
CA ALA A 275 -16.69 -6.30 -8.35
C ALA A 275 -15.28 -5.81 -8.61
N TYR A 276 -14.62 -6.39 -9.64
CA TYR A 276 -13.40 -5.83 -10.17
C TYR A 276 -13.73 -4.75 -11.20
N PRO A 277 -13.24 -3.52 -11.01
CA PRO A 277 -13.51 -2.41 -11.91
C PRO A 277 -13.08 -2.69 -13.34
N ARG A 278 -13.92 -2.27 -14.29
CA ARG A 278 -13.65 -2.35 -15.72
C ARG A 278 -13.43 -0.95 -16.29
N LEU A 279 -12.48 -0.79 -17.19
CA LEU A 279 -12.26 0.45 -17.92
C LEU A 279 -13.03 0.41 -19.25
N SER A 280 -13.89 1.41 -19.48
CA SER A 280 -14.64 1.58 -20.73
C SER A 280 -14.80 3.07 -21.05
N LYS A 281 -14.20 3.54 -22.12
CA LYS A 281 -14.17 4.98 -22.49
C LYS A 281 -15.55 5.62 -22.71
N GLY A 282 -16.60 4.83 -22.91
CA GLY A 282 -17.95 5.33 -23.20
C GLY A 282 -18.95 5.14 -22.07
N ALA A 283 -18.55 4.62 -20.91
CA ALA A 283 -19.50 4.29 -19.86
C ALA A 283 -19.01 4.63 -18.45
N LEU A 284 -19.92 5.22 -17.66
CA LEU A 284 -19.80 5.33 -16.21
C LEU A 284 -20.98 4.57 -15.61
N LYS A 285 -20.72 3.37 -15.07
CA LYS A 285 -21.74 2.46 -14.61
C LYS A 285 -21.38 1.79 -13.31
N PHE A 286 -22.30 1.73 -12.38
CA PHE A 286 -22.21 0.90 -11.19
C PHE A 286 -23.61 0.43 -10.76
N SER A 287 -23.66 -0.77 -10.21
CA SER A 287 -24.89 -1.34 -9.65
C SER A 287 -24.62 -1.88 -8.25
N ASN A 288 -25.60 -1.70 -7.37
CA ASN A 288 -25.51 -2.06 -5.95
C ASN A 288 -24.19 -1.61 -5.30
N MET A 289 -23.75 -0.39 -5.57
CA MET A 289 -22.54 0.18 -4.97
C MET A 289 -22.80 0.67 -3.55
N TYR A 290 -21.94 0.33 -2.60
CA TYR A 290 -22.09 0.67 -1.18
C TYR A 290 -20.99 1.60 -0.70
N CYS A 291 -21.31 2.46 0.26
CA CYS A 291 -20.32 3.23 1.01
C CYS A 291 -19.60 2.32 2.01
N LEU A 292 -18.34 1.98 1.72
CA LEU A 292 -17.56 1.04 2.50
C LEU A 292 -17.26 1.55 3.91
N SER A 293 -16.89 2.84 4.06
CA SER A 293 -16.61 3.41 5.38
C SER A 293 -17.85 3.42 6.29
N LEU A 294 -19.05 3.59 5.71
CA LEU A 294 -20.31 3.48 6.45
C LEU A 294 -20.58 2.02 6.87
N SER A 295 -20.36 1.05 5.96
CA SER A 295 -20.45 -0.37 6.28
C SER A 295 -19.55 -0.74 7.46
N ILE A 296 -18.30 -0.29 7.42
CA ILE A 296 -17.31 -0.54 8.48
C ILE A 296 -17.77 0.07 9.80
N SER A 297 -18.28 1.31 9.77
CA SER A 297 -18.70 2.02 10.99
C SER A 297 -19.96 1.43 11.63
N THR A 298 -20.89 0.90 10.83
CA THR A 298 -22.18 0.36 11.32
C THR A 298 -22.19 -1.15 11.50
N GLY A 299 -21.19 -1.85 10.95
CA GLY A 299 -21.17 -3.32 10.92
C GLY A 299 -22.31 -3.93 10.12
N SER A 300 -22.89 -3.18 9.18
CA SER A 300 -24.07 -3.59 8.41
C SER A 300 -23.96 -3.17 6.96
N ARG A 301 -24.82 -3.76 6.11
CA ARG A 301 -24.93 -3.41 4.70
C ARG A 301 -25.71 -2.11 4.54
N PRO A 302 -25.12 -1.01 4.00
CA PRO A 302 -25.82 0.25 3.76
C PRO A 302 -26.81 0.16 2.60
N VAL A 303 -27.53 1.26 2.33
CA VAL A 303 -28.35 1.38 1.12
C VAL A 303 -27.45 1.48 -0.11
N PRO A 304 -27.72 0.69 -1.18
CA PRO A 304 -26.93 0.72 -2.40
C PRO A 304 -27.25 1.89 -3.30
N TYR A 305 -26.33 2.21 -4.20
CA TYR A 305 -26.47 3.20 -5.24
C TYR A 305 -26.28 2.57 -6.62
N ASP A 306 -27.06 3.04 -7.60
CA ASP A 306 -27.02 2.61 -8.97
C ASP A 306 -26.84 3.81 -9.91
N LEU A 307 -26.04 3.65 -10.95
CA LEU A 307 -25.88 4.62 -12.04
C LEU A 307 -25.54 3.88 -13.33
N ASP A 308 -26.18 4.28 -14.41
CA ASP A 308 -25.84 3.79 -15.75
C ASP A 308 -25.97 4.98 -16.72
N VAL A 309 -24.82 5.52 -17.16
CA VAL A 309 -24.76 6.65 -18.09
C VAL A 309 -23.70 6.41 -19.15
N GLU A 310 -24.03 6.77 -20.40
CA GLU A 310 -23.07 6.92 -21.47
C GLU A 310 -22.36 8.25 -21.32
N VAL A 311 -21.04 8.26 -21.56
CA VAL A 311 -20.22 9.45 -21.38
C VAL A 311 -19.27 9.62 -22.57
N GLU A 312 -19.26 10.82 -23.16
CA GLU A 312 -18.31 11.22 -24.18
C GLU A 312 -17.43 12.37 -23.66
N GLY A 313 -16.30 12.02 -23.04
CA GLY A 313 -15.44 13.01 -22.39
C GLY A 313 -15.94 13.39 -21.00
N GLY A 314 -15.79 14.69 -20.63
CA GLY A 314 -16.22 15.16 -19.31
C GLY A 314 -17.73 15.06 -19.10
N PHE A 315 -18.12 14.72 -17.86
CA PHE A 315 -19.52 14.47 -17.51
C PHE A 315 -19.79 14.90 -16.05
N ALA A 316 -20.99 15.40 -15.78
CA ALA A 316 -21.40 15.80 -14.45
C ALA A 316 -22.53 14.92 -13.89
N VAL A 317 -22.31 14.34 -12.71
CA VAL A 317 -23.35 13.73 -11.88
C VAL A 317 -23.71 14.71 -10.78
N VAL A 318 -24.83 15.40 -10.92
CA VAL A 318 -25.30 16.39 -9.95
C VAL A 318 -26.29 15.73 -9.01
N VAL A 319 -26.15 15.99 -7.71
CA VAL A 319 -27.01 15.44 -6.67
C VAL A 319 -27.62 16.56 -5.86
N THR A 320 -28.94 16.62 -5.78
CA THR A 320 -29.66 17.62 -4.97
C THR A 320 -30.75 16.97 -4.12
N GLY A 321 -31.33 17.73 -3.22
CA GLY A 321 -32.46 17.29 -2.38
C GLY A 321 -32.18 17.45 -0.89
N ALA A 322 -33.15 17.10 -0.05
CA ALA A 322 -33.15 17.37 1.39
C ALA A 322 -31.91 16.86 2.12
N ASN A 323 -31.53 17.57 3.20
CA ASN A 323 -30.48 17.12 4.11
C ASN A 323 -30.81 15.76 4.73
N ARG A 324 -29.77 14.98 5.05
CA ARG A 324 -29.89 13.61 5.53
C ARG A 324 -30.55 12.65 4.50
N GLY A 325 -30.42 12.96 3.20
CA GLY A 325 -30.91 12.12 2.09
C GLY A 325 -29.88 11.14 1.53
N GLY A 326 -28.70 10.99 2.15
CA GLY A 326 -27.63 10.09 1.69
C GLY A 326 -26.68 10.68 0.65
N LYS A 327 -26.75 11.97 0.31
CA LYS A 327 -25.97 12.63 -0.75
C LYS A 327 -24.46 12.56 -0.52
N THR A 328 -23.96 13.00 0.64
CA THR A 328 -22.54 12.90 1.01
C THR A 328 -22.07 11.45 1.12
N THR A 329 -22.95 10.55 1.57
CA THR A 329 -22.66 9.11 1.61
C THR A 329 -22.45 8.55 0.21
N PHE A 330 -23.23 8.99 -0.76
CA PHE A 330 -23.06 8.64 -2.16
C PHE A 330 -21.71 9.14 -2.71
N LEU A 331 -21.35 10.43 -2.46
CA LEU A 331 -20.04 10.95 -2.87
C LEU A 331 -18.89 10.12 -2.28
N LYS A 332 -18.99 9.79 -0.98
CA LYS A 332 -18.00 8.91 -0.34
C LYS A 332 -17.95 7.53 -0.98
N ALA A 333 -19.09 6.93 -1.30
CA ALA A 333 -19.14 5.63 -1.96
C ALA A 333 -18.46 5.65 -3.34
N VAL A 334 -18.75 6.68 -4.14
CA VAL A 334 -18.08 6.90 -5.45
C VAL A 334 -16.58 7.08 -5.26
N GLY A 335 -16.15 8.01 -4.40
CA GLY A 335 -14.75 8.32 -4.20
C GLY A 335 -13.95 7.12 -3.67
N GLN A 336 -14.48 6.39 -2.70
CA GLN A 336 -13.87 5.18 -2.17
C GLN A 336 -13.72 4.10 -3.27
N SER A 337 -14.75 3.91 -4.09
CA SER A 337 -14.72 2.95 -5.19
C SER A 337 -13.71 3.35 -6.27
N LEU A 338 -13.59 4.64 -6.60
CA LEU A 338 -12.57 5.16 -7.53
C LEU A 338 -11.15 4.92 -6.99
N VAL A 339 -10.90 5.23 -5.72
CA VAL A 339 -9.59 5.02 -5.09
C VAL A 339 -9.20 3.54 -5.05
N LEU A 340 -10.13 2.66 -4.64
CA LEU A 340 -9.91 1.21 -4.65
C LEU A 340 -9.65 0.68 -6.07
N ALA A 341 -10.41 1.16 -7.06
CA ALA A 341 -10.26 0.80 -8.47
C ALA A 341 -8.85 1.16 -8.99
N ARG A 342 -8.37 2.37 -8.69
CA ARG A 342 -7.04 2.85 -9.08
C ARG A 342 -5.91 2.06 -8.41
N ALA A 343 -6.14 1.59 -7.19
CA ALA A 343 -5.20 0.71 -6.49
C ALA A 343 -5.16 -0.72 -7.07
N GLY A 344 -6.08 -1.07 -7.99
CA GLY A 344 -6.18 -2.43 -8.53
C GLY A 344 -6.95 -3.39 -7.62
N LEU A 345 -7.78 -2.86 -6.72
CA LEU A 345 -8.60 -3.63 -5.79
C LEU A 345 -10.02 -3.83 -6.35
N PHE A 346 -10.76 -4.74 -5.72
CA PHE A 346 -12.20 -4.87 -5.91
C PHE A 346 -12.94 -3.77 -5.13
N VAL A 347 -14.15 -3.44 -5.60
CA VAL A 347 -15.03 -2.41 -5.03
C VAL A 347 -16.31 -3.03 -4.49
N PRO A 348 -16.99 -2.40 -3.51
CA PRO A 348 -18.24 -2.90 -2.95
C PRO A 348 -19.45 -2.64 -3.88
N ALA A 349 -19.51 -3.36 -5.00
CA ALA A 349 -20.55 -3.25 -6.01
C ALA A 349 -20.75 -4.59 -6.72
N ASP A 350 -21.90 -4.79 -7.39
CA ASP A 350 -22.10 -5.94 -8.29
C ASP A 350 -21.40 -5.71 -9.64
N GLU A 351 -21.41 -4.46 -10.11
CA GLU A 351 -20.70 -4.02 -11.32
C GLU A 351 -20.13 -2.63 -11.11
N PHE A 352 -18.93 -2.38 -11.63
CA PHE A 352 -18.30 -1.07 -11.60
C PHE A 352 -17.49 -0.85 -12.89
N THR A 353 -17.92 0.11 -13.70
CA THR A 353 -17.26 0.49 -14.95
C THR A 353 -16.95 1.97 -14.92
N LEU A 354 -15.71 2.33 -15.25
CA LEU A 354 -15.25 3.71 -15.28
C LEU A 354 -14.73 4.10 -16.65
N PRO A 355 -14.92 5.38 -17.05
CA PRO A 355 -14.42 5.89 -18.32
C PRO A 355 -12.92 6.20 -18.33
N SER A 356 -12.31 6.38 -17.15
CA SER A 356 -10.92 6.80 -17.00
C SER A 356 -10.28 6.26 -15.71
N THR A 357 -8.95 6.23 -15.68
CA THR A 357 -8.12 5.97 -14.49
C THR A 357 -7.48 7.25 -13.92
N GLY A 358 -8.02 8.41 -14.30
CA GLY A 358 -7.55 9.72 -13.85
C GLY A 358 -7.50 9.90 -12.33
N GLU A 359 -6.82 10.92 -11.85
CA GLU A 359 -6.73 11.23 -10.42
C GLU A 359 -8.09 11.61 -9.83
N VAL A 360 -8.22 11.43 -8.53
CA VAL A 360 -9.45 11.74 -7.77
C VAL A 360 -9.15 12.91 -6.84
N TYR A 361 -9.95 13.96 -6.93
CA TYR A 361 -9.85 15.14 -6.09
C TYR A 361 -11.15 15.32 -5.31
N THR A 362 -11.05 15.81 -4.08
CA THR A 362 -12.21 16.13 -3.24
C THR A 362 -12.20 17.59 -2.82
N HIS A 363 -13.37 18.20 -2.85
CA HIS A 363 -13.60 19.53 -2.32
C HIS A 363 -14.84 19.52 -1.42
N PHE A 364 -14.63 19.12 -0.17
CA PHE A 364 -15.66 18.98 0.86
C PHE A 364 -15.58 20.13 1.86
N PRO A 365 -16.69 20.46 2.56
CA PRO A 365 -16.69 21.50 3.58
C PRO A 365 -15.66 21.21 4.68
N ARG A 366 -14.94 22.26 5.11
CA ARG A 366 -14.07 22.22 6.28
C ARG A 366 -14.72 22.83 7.50
N GLN A 367 -14.37 22.35 8.68
CA GLN A 367 -14.67 23.02 9.92
C GLN A 367 -13.86 24.32 9.97
N GLU A 368 -14.47 25.40 10.50
CA GLU A 368 -13.82 26.69 10.61
C GLU A 368 -12.53 26.57 11.44
N ASP A 369 -11.42 26.93 10.82
CA ASP A 369 -10.18 27.18 11.54
C ASP A 369 -10.20 28.63 12.04
N LYS A 370 -10.33 28.81 13.34
CA LYS A 370 -10.39 30.14 14.00
C LYS A 370 -9.11 30.98 13.82
N THR A 371 -8.05 30.38 13.25
CA THR A 371 -6.75 31.04 13.02
C THR A 371 -6.64 31.68 11.64
N LEU A 372 -7.60 31.43 10.74
CA LEU A 372 -7.54 31.96 9.38
C LEU A 372 -7.88 33.46 9.31
N SER A 373 -7.02 34.21 8.64
CA SER A 373 -7.17 35.65 8.37
C SER A 373 -8.09 35.94 7.16
N TYR A 374 -8.63 34.92 6.50
CA TYR A 374 -9.42 35.02 5.28
C TYR A 374 -10.89 34.66 5.51
N GLY A 375 -11.78 35.22 4.69
CA GLY A 375 -13.18 34.82 4.69
C GLY A 375 -13.34 33.35 4.20
N LYS A 376 -14.37 32.66 4.67
CA LYS A 376 -14.65 31.23 4.36
C LYS A 376 -14.72 30.96 2.84
N PHE A 377 -15.34 31.87 2.10
CA PHE A 377 -15.43 31.77 0.63
C PHE A 377 -14.06 31.89 -0.04
N GLU A 378 -13.20 32.81 0.43
CA GLU A 378 -11.84 32.94 -0.12
C GLU A 378 -11.00 31.70 0.13
N GLU A 379 -11.14 31.05 1.28
CA GLU A 379 -10.49 29.77 1.58
C GLU A 379 -10.99 28.67 0.63
N GLU A 380 -12.29 28.55 0.42
CA GLU A 380 -12.87 27.60 -0.53
C GLU A 380 -12.30 27.80 -1.94
N VAL A 381 -12.22 29.01 -2.42
CA VAL A 381 -11.69 29.37 -3.74
C VAL A 381 -10.19 29.03 -3.84
N LYS A 382 -9.39 29.36 -2.84
CA LYS A 382 -7.95 29.03 -2.81
C LYS A 382 -7.69 27.52 -2.86
N ARG A 383 -8.44 26.74 -2.09
CA ARG A 383 -8.33 25.28 -2.12
C ARG A 383 -8.73 24.73 -3.49
N PHE A 384 -9.81 25.26 -4.06
CA PHE A 384 -10.25 24.81 -5.37
C PHE A 384 -9.25 25.18 -6.47
N SER A 385 -8.64 26.37 -6.40
CA SER A 385 -7.55 26.77 -7.31
C SER A 385 -6.38 25.79 -7.30
N ALA A 386 -5.97 25.32 -6.11
CA ALA A 386 -4.91 24.33 -6.00
C ALA A 386 -5.29 22.96 -6.64
N ILE A 387 -6.57 22.59 -6.60
CA ILE A 387 -7.07 21.42 -7.31
C ILE A 387 -6.94 21.65 -8.82
N VAL A 388 -7.41 22.78 -9.33
CA VAL A 388 -7.42 23.10 -10.77
C VAL A 388 -6.02 23.06 -11.38
N GLU A 389 -4.99 23.51 -10.65
CA GLU A 389 -3.59 23.48 -11.11
C GLU A 389 -3.09 22.06 -11.41
N GLY A 390 -3.61 21.03 -10.71
CA GLY A 390 -3.24 19.63 -10.88
C GLY A 390 -4.09 18.87 -11.89
N LEU A 391 -5.28 19.37 -12.24
CA LEU A 391 -6.27 18.65 -13.01
C LEU A 391 -5.85 18.36 -14.45
N ARG A 392 -6.22 17.17 -14.91
CA ARG A 392 -6.02 16.70 -16.27
C ARG A 392 -7.31 16.11 -16.82
N ARG A 393 -7.39 16.04 -18.14
CA ARG A 393 -8.48 15.34 -18.81
C ARG A 393 -8.59 13.90 -18.31
N GLY A 394 -9.79 13.48 -17.94
CA GLY A 394 -10.07 12.15 -17.42
C GLY A 394 -10.02 12.06 -15.88
N ASP A 395 -9.64 13.11 -15.17
CA ASP A 395 -9.67 13.13 -13.71
C ASP A 395 -11.10 13.26 -13.16
N TYR A 396 -11.24 12.98 -11.88
CA TYR A 396 -12.50 13.02 -11.13
C TYR A 396 -12.45 14.10 -10.05
N VAL A 397 -13.49 14.92 -9.98
CA VAL A 397 -13.65 15.91 -8.93
C VAL A 397 -14.96 15.65 -8.18
N LEU A 398 -14.86 15.41 -6.88
CA LEU A 398 -15.99 15.21 -5.98
C LEU A 398 -16.20 16.48 -5.14
N MET A 399 -17.34 17.12 -5.29
CA MET A 399 -17.66 18.39 -4.66
C MET A 399 -18.88 18.21 -3.74
N ASP A 400 -18.73 18.50 -2.45
CA ASP A 400 -19.83 18.46 -1.48
C ASP A 400 -20.16 19.88 -1.02
N GLU A 401 -21.26 20.43 -1.47
CA GLU A 401 -21.75 21.79 -1.17
C GLU A 401 -20.70 22.89 -1.40
N SER A 402 -19.80 22.70 -2.37
CA SER A 402 -18.75 23.68 -2.72
C SER A 402 -19.33 25.01 -3.12
N PHE A 403 -18.64 26.10 -2.73
CA PHE A 403 -19.00 27.48 -2.98
C PHE A 403 -20.27 27.96 -2.26
N SER A 404 -20.76 27.21 -1.28
CA SER A 404 -21.98 27.55 -0.53
C SER A 404 -21.77 28.59 0.58
N SER A 405 -20.56 29.05 0.81
CA SER A 405 -20.21 30.01 1.88
C SER A 405 -20.42 31.50 1.52
N THR A 406 -20.96 31.79 0.32
CA THR A 406 -21.42 33.12 -0.11
C THR A 406 -22.95 33.15 -0.35
N ASN A 407 -23.49 34.24 -0.86
CA ASN A 407 -24.91 34.31 -1.18
C ASN A 407 -25.29 33.36 -2.33
N GLN A 408 -26.52 32.82 -2.35
CA GLN A 408 -26.95 31.81 -3.30
C GLN A 408 -26.83 32.21 -4.76
N VAL A 409 -27.00 33.48 -5.10
CA VAL A 409 -26.95 33.96 -6.49
C VAL A 409 -25.52 33.92 -6.99
N GLU A 410 -24.57 34.47 -6.23
CA GLU A 410 -23.14 34.48 -6.56
C GLU A 410 -22.60 33.04 -6.57
N ALA A 411 -22.93 32.23 -5.55
CA ALA A 411 -22.58 30.82 -5.48
C ALA A 411 -23.03 30.04 -6.73
N SER A 412 -24.24 30.30 -7.20
CA SER A 412 -24.78 29.63 -8.40
C SER A 412 -24.04 30.02 -9.67
N VAL A 413 -23.61 31.27 -9.81
CA VAL A 413 -22.81 31.74 -10.96
C VAL A 413 -21.43 31.06 -10.95
N VAL A 414 -20.73 31.12 -9.82
CA VAL A 414 -19.40 30.55 -9.67
C VAL A 414 -19.46 29.01 -9.91
N ALA A 415 -20.43 28.31 -9.32
CA ALA A 415 -20.59 26.88 -9.50
C ALA A 415 -20.85 26.51 -10.97
N GLU A 416 -21.68 27.31 -11.70
CA GLU A 416 -21.95 27.05 -13.11
C GLU A 416 -20.70 27.20 -13.97
N GLU A 417 -19.95 28.29 -13.81
CA GLU A 417 -18.71 28.53 -14.55
C GLU A 417 -17.67 27.42 -14.28
N VAL A 418 -17.47 27.08 -13.02
CA VAL A 418 -16.51 26.07 -12.61
C VAL A 418 -16.88 24.68 -13.14
N VAL A 419 -18.11 24.21 -12.91
CA VAL A 419 -18.54 22.88 -13.32
C VAL A 419 -18.57 22.76 -14.85
N ALA A 420 -19.00 23.83 -15.55
CA ALA A 420 -18.98 23.89 -17.00
C ALA A 420 -17.53 23.78 -17.54
N ALA A 421 -16.60 24.56 -17.00
CA ALA A 421 -15.20 24.51 -17.41
C ALA A 421 -14.57 23.13 -17.17
N LEU A 422 -14.86 22.49 -16.05
CA LEU A 422 -14.38 21.12 -15.74
C LEU A 422 -14.91 20.11 -16.74
N VAL A 423 -16.21 20.10 -17.01
CA VAL A 423 -16.83 19.17 -17.97
C VAL A 423 -16.29 19.40 -19.38
N ASP A 424 -16.15 20.66 -19.83
CA ASP A 424 -15.63 20.99 -21.15
C ASP A 424 -14.13 20.63 -21.29
N SER A 425 -13.38 20.63 -20.19
CA SER A 425 -11.98 20.18 -20.13
C SER A 425 -11.86 18.64 -20.09
N GLY A 426 -12.96 17.89 -20.04
CA GLY A 426 -12.97 16.43 -20.02
C GLY A 426 -12.82 15.82 -18.64
N VAL A 427 -13.15 16.54 -17.58
CA VAL A 427 -13.15 16.09 -16.18
C VAL A 427 -14.52 15.51 -15.82
N TYR A 428 -14.53 14.47 -14.99
CA TYR A 428 -15.74 13.85 -14.45
C TYR A 428 -16.07 14.46 -13.09
N VAL A 429 -17.23 15.11 -12.99
CA VAL A 429 -17.65 15.88 -11.80
C VAL A 429 -18.79 15.16 -11.09
N PHE A 430 -18.65 14.96 -9.78
CA PHE A 430 -19.74 14.54 -8.89
C PHE A 430 -20.01 15.69 -7.92
N TYR A 431 -21.13 16.37 -8.08
CA TYR A 431 -21.43 17.60 -7.33
C TYR A 431 -22.72 17.47 -6.53
N VAL A 432 -22.61 17.51 -5.21
CA VAL A 432 -23.75 17.66 -4.29
C VAL A 432 -23.99 19.15 -4.04
N THR A 433 -25.19 19.64 -4.33
CA THR A 433 -25.52 21.07 -4.18
C THR A 433 -27.00 21.32 -3.93
N PHE A 434 -27.30 22.45 -3.31
CA PHE A 434 -28.64 23.00 -3.12
C PHE A 434 -28.91 24.24 -3.98
N LEU A 435 -27.99 24.66 -4.82
CA LEU A 435 -28.04 25.90 -5.62
C LEU A 435 -29.05 25.72 -6.77
N GLN A 436 -30.29 26.17 -6.55
CA GLN A 436 -31.39 25.98 -7.52
C GLN A 436 -31.14 26.67 -8.85
N ASP A 437 -30.61 27.90 -8.83
CA ASP A 437 -30.31 28.66 -10.05
C ASP A 437 -29.22 27.96 -10.88
N PHE A 438 -28.20 27.39 -10.22
CA PHE A 438 -27.22 26.54 -10.87
C PHE A 438 -27.87 25.32 -11.53
N LEU A 439 -28.70 24.59 -10.80
CA LEU A 439 -29.36 23.40 -11.31
C LEU A 439 -30.17 23.69 -12.58
N ASN A 440 -30.96 24.75 -12.56
CA ASN A 440 -31.83 25.13 -13.68
C ASN A 440 -31.00 25.51 -14.93
N ARG A 441 -29.96 26.35 -14.77
CA ARG A 441 -29.17 26.83 -15.90
C ARG A 441 -28.21 25.79 -16.44
N PHE A 442 -27.51 25.09 -15.55
CA PHE A 442 -26.50 24.12 -15.92
C PHE A 442 -27.12 22.89 -16.59
N LEU A 443 -28.18 22.31 -16.00
CA LEU A 443 -28.83 21.10 -16.56
C LEU A 443 -29.53 21.37 -17.89
N ASP A 444 -30.00 22.62 -18.13
CA ASP A 444 -30.58 22.99 -19.41
C ASP A 444 -29.52 23.06 -20.53
N ARG A 445 -28.33 23.62 -20.20
CA ARG A 445 -27.21 23.75 -21.13
C ARG A 445 -26.46 22.44 -21.39
N TYR A 446 -26.29 21.58 -20.37
CA TYR A 446 -25.48 20.37 -20.41
C TYR A 446 -26.32 19.07 -20.34
N ARG A 447 -27.50 19.04 -20.93
CA ARG A 447 -28.47 17.90 -20.89
C ARG A 447 -27.84 16.55 -21.27
N GLU A 448 -26.95 16.54 -22.26
CA GLU A 448 -26.29 15.32 -22.75
C GLU A 448 -25.04 14.96 -21.96
N LYS A 449 -24.47 15.90 -21.20
CA LYS A 449 -23.26 15.74 -20.42
C LYS A 449 -23.49 15.79 -18.92
N ALA A 450 -24.75 15.73 -18.49
CA ALA A 450 -25.08 15.75 -17.08
C ALA A 450 -26.29 14.88 -16.74
N VAL A 451 -26.28 14.34 -15.53
CA VAL A 451 -27.42 13.64 -14.93
C VAL A 451 -27.72 14.23 -13.56
N LEU A 452 -29.01 14.42 -13.26
CA LEU A 452 -29.45 14.82 -11.93
C LEU A 452 -29.97 13.61 -11.16
N LEU A 453 -29.44 13.43 -9.96
CA LEU A 453 -29.91 12.46 -8.99
C LEU A 453 -30.58 13.17 -7.80
N VAL A 454 -31.68 12.60 -7.33
CA VAL A 454 -32.43 13.12 -6.18
C VAL A 454 -32.72 11.97 -5.20
N PRO A 455 -32.78 12.23 -3.88
CA PRO A 455 -33.19 11.24 -2.92
C PRO A 455 -34.62 10.76 -3.18
N GLU A 456 -34.81 9.44 -3.22
CA GLU A 456 -36.10 8.82 -3.35
C GLU A 456 -36.86 8.95 -2.02
N VAL A 457 -38.12 9.43 -2.10
CA VAL A 457 -39.04 9.52 -0.97
C VAL A 457 -40.28 8.72 -1.32
N ARG A 458 -40.71 7.82 -0.43
CA ARG A 458 -41.95 7.04 -0.60
C ARG A 458 -43.16 7.94 -0.44
N GLN A 459 -44.33 7.45 -0.89
CA GLN A 459 -45.60 8.19 -0.79
C GLN A 459 -46.00 8.55 0.66
N ASP A 460 -45.55 7.76 1.62
CA ASP A 460 -45.73 8.02 3.06
C ASP A 460 -44.77 9.04 3.66
N GLY A 461 -43.87 9.66 2.85
CA GLY A 461 -42.84 10.56 3.29
C GLY A 461 -41.61 9.90 3.85
N THR A 462 -41.52 8.57 3.87
CA THR A 462 -40.34 7.80 4.36
C THR A 462 -39.19 7.92 3.38
N ARG A 463 -37.99 8.20 3.85
CA ARG A 463 -36.78 8.29 3.06
C ARG A 463 -36.20 6.90 2.83
N THR A 464 -35.93 6.54 1.59
CA THR A 464 -35.27 5.27 1.24
C THR A 464 -33.75 5.37 1.28
N PHE A 465 -33.18 6.58 1.30
CA PHE A 465 -31.75 6.89 1.12
C PHE A 465 -31.17 6.46 -0.24
N ARG A 466 -32.01 5.99 -1.17
CA ARG A 466 -31.64 5.73 -2.57
C ARG A 466 -31.61 7.05 -3.33
N LEU A 467 -30.76 7.11 -4.34
CA LEU A 467 -30.74 8.21 -5.30
C LEU A 467 -31.29 7.71 -6.63
N VAL A 468 -32.21 8.47 -7.20
CA VAL A 468 -32.86 8.16 -8.48
C VAL A 468 -32.72 9.33 -9.43
N ARG A 469 -32.77 9.07 -10.73
CA ARG A 469 -32.85 10.16 -11.72
C ARG A 469 -34.11 10.99 -11.48
N GLY A 470 -33.95 12.30 -11.40
CA GLY A 470 -35.05 13.19 -11.05
C GLY A 470 -35.01 14.54 -11.73
N LYS A 471 -35.94 15.39 -11.35
CA LYS A 471 -36.00 16.81 -11.70
C LYS A 471 -35.70 17.64 -10.45
N PRO A 472 -35.18 18.87 -10.59
CA PRO A 472 -35.01 19.78 -9.45
C PRO A 472 -36.37 19.93 -8.72
N THR A 473 -36.37 19.61 -7.40
CA THR A 473 -37.55 19.82 -6.55
C THR A 473 -37.30 20.99 -5.62
N PRO A 474 -38.29 21.86 -5.35
CA PRO A 474 -38.14 22.92 -4.37
C PRO A 474 -37.74 22.39 -3.00
N GLY A 475 -36.98 23.20 -2.25
CA GLY A 475 -36.41 22.76 -0.99
C GLY A 475 -37.45 22.42 0.09
N TYR A 476 -37.22 21.35 0.81
CA TYR A 476 -38.06 20.78 1.89
C TYR A 476 -38.08 21.63 3.18
N ALA A 477 -37.41 22.77 3.24
CA ALA A 477 -37.35 23.61 4.44
C ALA A 477 -38.74 24.06 4.89
N ILE A 478 -39.60 24.42 3.90
CA ILE A 478 -40.99 24.82 4.14
C ILE A 478 -41.83 23.64 4.69
N ASP A 479 -41.61 22.43 4.21
CA ASP A 479 -42.34 21.26 4.67
C ASP A 479 -41.91 20.85 6.10
N ILE A 480 -40.64 21.00 6.42
CA ILE A 480 -40.14 20.81 7.79
C ILE A 480 -40.73 21.89 8.71
N TRP A 481 -40.71 23.15 8.29
CA TRP A 481 -41.32 24.24 9.05
C TRP A 481 -42.80 24.01 9.30
N LYS A 482 -43.57 23.66 8.27
CA LYS A 482 -44.99 23.31 8.39
C LYS A 482 -45.22 22.14 9.33
N LYS A 483 -44.38 21.11 9.29
CA LYS A 483 -44.51 19.92 10.16
C LYS A 483 -44.34 20.25 11.65
N TYR A 484 -43.50 21.22 12.01
CA TYR A 484 -43.19 21.56 13.39
C TYR A 484 -43.94 22.82 13.90
N MET A 485 -44.49 23.63 12.98
CA MET A 485 -45.17 24.88 13.34
C MET A 485 -46.68 24.85 13.05
N ALA A 486 -47.20 23.83 12.34
CA ALA A 486 -48.64 23.63 12.11
C ALA A 486 -49.24 22.76 13.26
N THR A 487 -49.13 23.32 14.49
CA THR A 487 -49.92 22.85 15.67
C THR A 487 -51.01 23.82 15.97
#